data_15626080ba9859464062997b00c808ff
#
_entry.id   15626080ba9859464062997b00c808ff
#
_cell.length_a   1.000
_cell.length_b   1.000
_cell.length_c   1.000
_cell.angle_alpha   90.00
_cell.angle_beta   90.00
_cell.angle_gamma   90.00
#
_symmetry.space_group_name_H-M   'P 1'
#
loop_
_entity.id
_entity.type
_entity.pdbx_description
1 polymer ?
#
loop_
_entity_poly.entity_id
_entity_poly.type
_entity_poly.pdbx_seq_one_letter_code
_entity_poly.pdbx_strand_id
1 'polypeptide(L)'
;MVSNNVLKDIQRLISITNTGLAFSKDPFDQERYQDIRAILQDLVREATDLNPQELSDLFRPTDHYDTPLIDVRAWIVKDGKLCLVKGQGEETWALPGGFGEVGYSPTENILKEIQEETGYVARVNRLLAVFDTNRYQLQSRQYVKLVFECELLDGNFEKNQEISDLAFFEREKIPALSTKRNTEEQLNFLWEVYDGKRDLYCD
;
A
#
# COMPACT_ATOMS: atom_id res chain seq x y z
N MET A 1 23.26 -6.28 -2.87
CA MET A 1 21.93 -5.69 -2.60
C MET A 1 22.14 -4.24 -2.21
N VAL A 2 21.47 -3.33 -2.91
CA VAL A 2 21.48 -1.89 -2.59
C VAL A 2 20.66 -1.69 -1.32
N SER A 3 21.09 -0.77 -0.43
CA SER A 3 20.35 -0.52 0.81
C SER A 3 19.00 0.13 0.52
N ASN A 4 17.99 -0.11 1.36
CA ASN A 4 16.65 0.52 1.24
C ASN A 4 16.73 2.05 1.18
N ASN A 5 17.71 2.67 1.82
CA ASN A 5 17.92 4.12 1.77
C ASN A 5 18.29 4.60 0.36
N VAL A 6 19.18 3.90 -0.35
CA VAL A 6 19.57 4.28 -1.72
C VAL A 6 18.39 4.17 -2.68
N LEU A 7 17.56 3.14 -2.54
CA LEU A 7 16.36 2.99 -3.38
C LEU A 7 15.32 4.08 -3.09
N LYS A 8 15.16 4.48 -1.84
CA LYS A 8 14.31 5.60 -1.44
C LYS A 8 14.81 6.93 -2.04
N ASP A 9 16.13 7.15 -2.03
CA ASP A 9 16.74 8.33 -2.64
C ASP A 9 16.56 8.33 -4.16
N ILE A 10 16.69 7.18 -4.82
CA ILE A 10 16.41 7.03 -6.25
C ILE A 10 14.95 7.38 -6.56
N GLN A 11 13.96 6.88 -5.81
CA GLN A 11 12.55 7.25 -6.00
C GLN A 11 12.32 8.75 -5.81
N ARG A 12 12.97 9.35 -4.81
CA ARG A 12 12.90 10.80 -4.60
C ARG A 12 13.45 11.58 -5.78
N LEU A 13 14.59 11.16 -6.34
CA LEU A 13 15.18 11.77 -7.54
C LEU A 13 14.27 11.61 -8.76
N ILE A 14 13.64 10.45 -8.94
CA ILE A 14 12.65 10.22 -10.01
C ILE A 14 11.48 11.22 -9.89
N SER A 15 10.92 11.37 -8.69
CA SER A 15 9.81 12.30 -8.43
C SER A 15 10.21 13.76 -8.71
N ILE A 16 11.40 14.18 -8.30
CA ILE A 16 11.93 15.51 -8.60
C ILE A 16 12.09 15.71 -10.12
N THR A 17 12.63 14.71 -10.81
CA THR A 17 12.86 14.73 -12.25
C THR A 17 11.54 14.78 -13.03
N ASN A 18 10.54 13.96 -12.65
CA ASN A 18 9.21 14.00 -13.25
C ASN A 18 8.54 15.38 -13.06
N THR A 19 8.63 15.92 -11.86
CA THR A 19 8.11 17.28 -11.56
C THR A 19 8.83 18.35 -12.41
N GLY A 20 10.16 18.25 -12.52
CA GLY A 20 10.96 19.13 -13.38
C GLY A 20 10.52 19.07 -14.84
N LEU A 21 10.33 17.87 -15.39
CA LEU A 21 9.86 17.67 -16.77
C LEU A 21 8.43 18.21 -16.99
N ALA A 22 7.55 18.07 -15.99
CA ALA A 22 6.16 18.55 -16.08
C ALA A 22 6.05 20.08 -16.10
N PHE A 23 6.92 20.78 -15.35
CA PHE A 23 6.76 22.21 -15.11
C PHE A 23 7.83 23.10 -15.72
N SER A 24 9.02 22.58 -16.09
CA SER A 24 10.06 23.36 -16.74
C SER A 24 9.62 23.81 -18.13
N LYS A 25 9.86 25.10 -18.42
CA LYS A 25 9.60 25.72 -19.73
C LYS A 25 10.89 25.94 -20.51
N ASP A 26 12.04 25.95 -19.85
CA ASP A 26 13.34 26.13 -20.47
C ASP A 26 13.78 24.82 -21.14
N PRO A 27 14.12 24.82 -22.45
CA PRO A 27 14.50 23.61 -23.17
C PRO A 27 15.80 22.98 -22.63
N PHE A 28 16.73 23.78 -22.12
CA PHE A 28 17.96 23.25 -21.53
C PHE A 28 17.71 22.57 -20.17
N ASP A 29 16.75 23.06 -19.39
CA ASP A 29 16.34 22.38 -18.16
C ASP A 29 15.62 21.08 -18.47
N GLN A 30 14.76 21.07 -19.50
CA GLN A 30 14.10 19.82 -19.94
C GLN A 30 15.13 18.77 -20.40
N GLU A 31 16.15 19.17 -21.17
CA GLU A 31 17.24 18.27 -21.57
C GLU A 31 17.96 17.70 -20.33
N ARG A 32 18.34 18.55 -19.37
CA ARG A 32 18.98 18.11 -18.12
C ARG A 32 18.14 17.09 -17.33
N TYR A 33 16.82 17.33 -17.21
CA TYR A 33 15.92 16.41 -16.55
C TYR A 33 15.77 15.09 -17.32
N GLN A 34 15.77 15.12 -18.66
CA GLN A 34 15.79 13.92 -19.48
C GLN A 34 17.09 13.10 -19.28
N ASP A 35 18.23 13.77 -19.22
CA ASP A 35 19.51 13.11 -18.93
C ASP A 35 19.53 12.49 -17.54
N ILE A 36 19.07 13.20 -16.50
CA ILE A 36 18.94 12.65 -15.15
C ILE A 36 18.02 11.41 -15.16
N ARG A 37 16.91 11.48 -15.88
CA ARG A 37 15.97 10.35 -16.00
C ARG A 37 16.63 9.14 -16.64
N ALA A 38 17.41 9.31 -17.71
CA ALA A 38 18.12 8.22 -18.37
C ALA A 38 19.14 7.58 -17.42
N ILE A 39 19.93 8.37 -16.71
CA ILE A 39 20.87 7.88 -15.71
C ILE A 39 20.18 7.10 -14.61
N LEU A 40 19.03 7.60 -14.09
CA LEU A 40 18.26 6.93 -13.05
C LEU A 40 17.67 5.60 -13.55
N GLN A 41 17.24 5.53 -14.82
CA GLN A 41 16.76 4.27 -15.41
C GLN A 41 17.85 3.20 -15.43
N ASP A 42 19.07 3.57 -15.80
CA ASP A 42 20.20 2.65 -15.81
C ASP A 42 20.59 2.21 -14.39
N LEU A 43 20.66 3.15 -13.44
CA LEU A 43 20.91 2.84 -12.04
C LEU A 43 19.87 1.87 -11.45
N VAL A 44 18.59 2.06 -11.74
CA VAL A 44 17.53 1.18 -11.24
C VAL A 44 17.64 -0.21 -11.87
N ARG A 45 17.93 -0.32 -13.16
CA ARG A 45 18.15 -1.63 -13.83
C ARG A 45 19.31 -2.40 -13.23
N GLU A 46 20.40 -1.71 -12.86
CA GLU A 46 21.57 -2.34 -12.25
C GLU A 46 21.36 -2.70 -10.77
N ALA A 47 20.53 -1.90 -10.08
CA ALA A 47 20.36 -1.99 -8.63
C ALA A 47 19.19 -2.88 -8.17
N THR A 48 18.27 -3.25 -9.09
CA THR A 48 17.02 -3.94 -8.73
C THR A 48 16.66 -5.04 -9.71
N ASP A 49 15.86 -6.00 -9.24
CA ASP A 49 15.29 -7.08 -10.05
C ASP A 49 13.87 -6.71 -10.55
N LEU A 50 13.56 -5.41 -10.70
CA LEU A 50 12.27 -4.97 -11.22
C LEU A 50 12.06 -5.47 -12.66
N ASN A 51 10.88 -6.02 -12.92
CA ASN A 51 10.51 -6.41 -14.27
C ASN A 51 10.25 -5.16 -15.15
N PRO A 52 10.18 -5.31 -16.49
CA PRO A 52 10.00 -4.19 -17.41
C PRO A 52 8.73 -3.35 -17.13
N GLN A 53 7.66 -3.97 -16.66
CA GLN A 53 6.42 -3.27 -16.35
C GLN A 53 6.58 -2.42 -15.06
N GLU A 54 7.16 -2.99 -14.01
CA GLU A 54 7.45 -2.28 -12.77
C GLU A 54 8.40 -1.10 -13.01
N LEU A 55 9.41 -1.28 -13.87
CA LEU A 55 10.30 -0.20 -14.28
C LEU A 55 9.56 0.90 -15.06
N SER A 56 8.70 0.53 -16.00
CA SER A 56 7.86 1.49 -16.75
C SER A 56 6.94 2.28 -15.82
N ASP A 57 6.33 1.61 -14.83
CA ASP A 57 5.44 2.25 -13.86
C ASP A 57 6.19 3.21 -12.94
N LEU A 58 7.41 2.86 -12.52
CA LEU A 58 8.27 3.72 -11.71
C LEU A 58 8.64 5.04 -12.42
N PHE A 59 8.88 4.97 -13.74
CA PHE A 59 9.25 6.12 -14.57
C PHE A 59 8.07 6.69 -15.38
N ARG A 60 6.83 6.43 -14.98
CA ARG A 60 5.66 6.97 -15.70
C ARG A 60 5.69 8.51 -15.68
N PRO A 61 5.64 9.18 -16.84
CA PRO A 61 5.53 10.63 -16.89
C PRO A 61 4.24 11.11 -16.22
N THR A 62 4.33 12.23 -15.54
CA THR A 62 3.16 12.93 -14.96
C THR A 62 3.12 14.36 -15.49
N ASP A 63 1.94 14.93 -15.54
CA ASP A 63 1.69 16.34 -15.86
C ASP A 63 1.40 17.19 -14.60
N HIS A 64 1.59 16.58 -13.44
CA HIS A 64 1.34 17.14 -12.12
C HIS A 64 2.45 16.72 -11.14
N TYR A 65 2.39 17.22 -9.90
CA TYR A 65 3.30 16.78 -8.86
C TYR A 65 3.10 15.29 -8.57
N ASP A 66 4.19 14.54 -8.54
CA ASP A 66 4.17 13.15 -8.07
C ASP A 66 3.79 13.13 -6.60
N THR A 67 2.69 12.46 -6.30
CA THR A 67 2.21 12.26 -4.93
C THR A 67 2.12 10.77 -4.62
N PRO A 68 2.30 10.35 -3.36
CA PRO A 68 1.98 8.99 -2.96
C PRO A 68 0.51 8.66 -3.26
N LEU A 69 0.26 7.42 -3.63
CA LEU A 69 -1.09 6.89 -3.77
C LEU A 69 -1.67 6.52 -2.40
N ILE A 70 -2.99 6.48 -2.31
CA ILE A 70 -3.68 6.06 -1.09
C ILE A 70 -4.01 4.57 -1.18
N ASP A 71 -3.70 3.84 -0.11
CA ASP A 71 -4.08 2.45 0.13
C ASP A 71 -4.87 2.38 1.44
N VAL A 72 -6.04 1.75 1.45
CA VAL A 72 -6.91 1.62 2.63
C VAL A 72 -7.00 0.16 3.05
N ARG A 73 -6.86 -0.11 4.36
CA ARG A 73 -6.92 -1.47 4.92
C ARG A 73 -7.85 -1.53 6.13
N ALA A 74 -8.57 -2.63 6.24
CA ALA A 74 -9.47 -2.90 7.36
C ALA A 74 -8.79 -3.79 8.40
N TRP A 75 -8.77 -3.32 9.64
CA TRP A 75 -8.46 -4.09 10.82
C TRP A 75 -9.76 -4.59 11.44
N ILE A 76 -10.05 -5.86 11.25
CA ILE A 76 -11.29 -6.50 11.70
C ILE A 76 -10.95 -7.61 12.67
N VAL A 77 -11.35 -7.46 13.93
CA VAL A 77 -11.17 -8.49 14.95
C VAL A 77 -12.53 -9.01 15.40
N LYS A 78 -12.72 -10.32 15.33
CA LYS A 78 -13.91 -11.03 15.81
C LYS A 78 -13.50 -12.18 16.71
N ASP A 79 -14.06 -12.25 17.91
CA ASP A 79 -13.75 -13.28 18.92
C ASP A 79 -12.23 -13.38 19.21
N GLY A 80 -11.54 -12.24 19.26
CA GLY A 80 -10.08 -12.16 19.48
C GLY A 80 -9.21 -12.58 18.30
N LYS A 81 -9.80 -12.82 17.12
CA LYS A 81 -9.11 -13.28 15.91
C LYS A 81 -9.14 -12.22 14.82
N LEU A 82 -8.01 -12.04 14.12
CA LEU A 82 -7.85 -11.09 13.03
C LEU A 82 -8.38 -11.66 11.72
N CYS A 83 -9.23 -10.93 11.03
CA CYS A 83 -9.69 -11.25 9.69
C CYS A 83 -8.59 -10.97 8.66
N LEU A 84 -8.27 -11.98 7.86
CA LEU A 84 -7.41 -11.85 6.68
C LEU A 84 -8.10 -12.45 5.47
N VAL A 85 -7.75 -11.95 4.30
CA VAL A 85 -8.21 -12.42 2.99
C VAL A 85 -7.05 -12.94 2.16
N LYS A 86 -7.34 -13.87 1.26
CA LYS A 86 -6.37 -14.43 0.32
C LYS A 86 -6.86 -14.19 -1.10
N GLY A 87 -6.05 -13.52 -1.91
CA GLY A 87 -6.36 -13.23 -3.31
C GLY A 87 -6.46 -14.49 -4.18
N GLN A 88 -7.13 -14.38 -5.33
CA GLN A 88 -7.19 -15.47 -6.29
C GLN A 88 -5.78 -15.81 -6.81
N GLY A 89 -5.41 -17.09 -6.70
CA GLY A 89 -4.08 -17.57 -7.13
C GLY A 89 -2.91 -17.18 -6.21
N GLU A 90 -3.19 -16.51 -5.08
CA GLU A 90 -2.16 -16.16 -4.09
C GLU A 90 -2.06 -17.23 -3.00
N GLU A 91 -0.84 -17.41 -2.46
CA GLU A 91 -0.58 -18.30 -1.32
C GLU A 91 -0.50 -17.53 0.01
N THR A 92 -0.46 -16.20 -0.07
CA THR A 92 -0.27 -15.31 1.08
C THR A 92 -1.54 -14.55 1.43
N TRP A 93 -1.61 -14.12 2.70
CA TRP A 93 -2.77 -13.45 3.27
C TRP A 93 -2.52 -11.97 3.49
N ALA A 94 -3.58 -11.18 3.48
CA ALA A 94 -3.51 -9.74 3.70
C ALA A 94 -4.72 -9.24 4.50
N LEU A 95 -4.60 -8.04 5.06
CA LEU A 95 -5.74 -7.28 5.55
C LEU A 95 -6.67 -6.95 4.37
N PRO A 96 -8.00 -7.07 4.53
CA PRO A 96 -8.95 -6.62 3.52
C PRO A 96 -8.73 -5.16 3.14
N GLY A 97 -8.89 -4.82 1.85
CA GLY A 97 -8.76 -3.45 1.38
C GLY A 97 -7.92 -3.31 0.12
N GLY A 98 -7.95 -2.14 -0.46
CA GLY A 98 -7.34 -1.83 -1.76
C GLY A 98 -6.91 -0.38 -1.92
N PHE A 99 -6.86 0.07 -3.16
CA PHE A 99 -6.47 1.44 -3.47
C PHE A 99 -7.64 2.40 -3.28
N GLY A 100 -7.32 3.61 -2.78
CA GLY A 100 -8.30 4.67 -2.69
C GLY A 100 -8.78 5.13 -4.06
N GLU A 101 -10.09 5.10 -4.29
CA GLU A 101 -10.72 5.54 -5.53
C GLU A 101 -11.13 7.01 -5.46
N VAL A 102 -10.99 7.70 -6.57
CA VAL A 102 -11.43 9.09 -6.71
C VAL A 102 -12.96 9.18 -6.58
N GLY A 103 -13.43 10.14 -5.80
CA GLY A 103 -14.86 10.36 -5.56
C GLY A 103 -15.38 9.74 -4.26
N TYR A 104 -14.56 8.94 -3.58
CA TYR A 104 -14.88 8.38 -2.27
C TYR A 104 -13.94 8.93 -1.19
N SER A 105 -14.46 9.16 -0.01
CA SER A 105 -13.63 9.39 1.17
C SER A 105 -12.88 8.12 1.57
N PRO A 106 -11.79 8.20 2.35
CA PRO A 106 -11.08 6.99 2.81
C PRO A 106 -11.97 6.00 3.58
N THR A 107 -12.96 6.49 4.33
CA THR A 107 -13.90 5.65 5.07
C THR A 107 -14.91 4.97 4.15
N GLU A 108 -15.40 5.65 3.12
CA GLU A 108 -16.27 5.06 2.09
C GLU A 108 -15.51 4.01 1.28
N ASN A 109 -14.25 4.29 0.91
CA ASN A 109 -13.40 3.33 0.21
C ASN A 109 -13.23 2.04 1.00
N ILE A 110 -12.85 2.12 2.29
CA ILE A 110 -12.61 0.91 3.06
C ILE A 110 -13.91 0.10 3.28
N LEU A 111 -15.05 0.74 3.44
CA LEU A 111 -16.34 0.05 3.55
C LEU A 111 -16.74 -0.64 2.24
N LYS A 112 -16.46 0.00 1.11
CA LYS A 112 -16.65 -0.57 -0.22
C LYS A 112 -15.76 -1.81 -0.41
N GLU A 113 -14.47 -1.71 -0.11
CA GLU A 113 -13.53 -2.83 -0.19
C GLU A 113 -13.95 -4.02 0.68
N ILE A 114 -14.37 -3.77 1.93
CA ILE A 114 -14.88 -4.83 2.81
C ILE A 114 -16.07 -5.52 2.15
N GLN A 115 -17.02 -4.77 1.60
CA GLN A 115 -18.19 -5.34 0.95
C GLN A 115 -17.81 -6.18 -0.28
N GLU A 116 -16.92 -5.68 -1.14
CA GLU A 116 -16.50 -6.33 -2.38
C GLU A 116 -15.66 -7.57 -2.14
N GLU A 117 -14.67 -7.47 -1.25
CA GLU A 117 -13.75 -8.58 -0.96
C GLU A 117 -14.36 -9.64 -0.06
N THR A 118 -15.21 -9.24 0.88
CA THR A 118 -15.65 -10.13 1.97
C THR A 118 -17.15 -10.43 1.98
N GLY A 119 -17.97 -9.67 1.28
CA GLY A 119 -19.43 -9.79 1.33
C GLY A 119 -20.07 -9.26 2.62
N TYR A 120 -19.28 -8.77 3.57
CA TYR A 120 -19.79 -8.23 4.82
C TYR A 120 -20.13 -6.74 4.72
N VAL A 121 -21.19 -6.35 5.41
CA VAL A 121 -21.49 -4.96 5.76
C VAL A 121 -20.75 -4.61 7.03
N ALA A 122 -20.05 -3.48 7.04
CA ALA A 122 -19.24 -3.07 8.17
C ALA A 122 -19.47 -1.59 8.53
N ARG A 123 -18.94 -1.19 9.69
CA ARG A 123 -18.78 0.22 10.06
C ARG A 123 -17.33 0.49 10.43
N VAL A 124 -16.87 1.71 10.18
CA VAL A 124 -15.57 2.20 10.65
C VAL A 124 -15.72 2.72 12.07
N ASN A 125 -14.89 2.25 12.98
CA ASN A 125 -14.83 2.72 14.36
C ASN A 125 -13.84 3.89 14.50
N ARG A 126 -12.58 3.71 14.02
CA ARG A 126 -11.51 4.71 14.08
C ARG A 126 -10.38 4.39 13.12
N LEU A 127 -9.50 5.37 12.88
CA LEU A 127 -8.21 5.16 12.25
C LEU A 127 -7.23 4.61 13.29
N LEU A 128 -6.51 3.54 12.95
CA LEU A 128 -5.47 2.94 13.80
C LEU A 128 -4.07 3.38 13.41
N ALA A 129 -3.80 3.49 12.10
CA ALA A 129 -2.47 3.81 11.65
C ALA A 129 -2.44 4.51 10.28
N VAL A 130 -1.36 5.26 10.07
CA VAL A 130 -0.93 5.80 8.79
C VAL A 130 0.50 5.32 8.55
N PHE A 131 0.71 4.51 7.51
CA PHE A 131 2.01 3.96 7.17
C PHE A 131 2.54 4.51 5.84
N ASP A 132 3.81 4.87 5.78
CA ASP A 132 4.57 4.99 4.54
C ASP A 132 5.04 3.59 4.12
N THR A 133 4.47 3.03 3.04
CA THR A 133 4.80 1.67 2.62
C THR A 133 6.27 1.48 2.27
N ASN A 134 6.95 2.50 1.77
CA ASN A 134 8.38 2.45 1.44
C ASN A 134 9.30 2.32 2.66
N ARG A 135 8.78 2.55 3.86
CA ARG A 135 9.52 2.34 5.10
C ARG A 135 9.70 0.86 5.42
N TYR A 136 8.72 0.05 5.02
CA TYR A 136 8.68 -1.39 5.30
C TYR A 136 9.16 -2.23 4.12
N GLN A 137 8.71 -1.89 2.93
CA GLN A 137 9.13 -2.55 1.70
C GLN A 137 9.06 -1.58 0.54
N LEU A 138 10.18 -1.39 -0.15
CA LEU A 138 10.21 -0.55 -1.34
C LEU A 138 9.36 -1.17 -2.45
N GLN A 139 8.50 -0.36 -3.05
CA GLN A 139 7.65 -0.72 -4.17
C GLN A 139 7.92 0.23 -5.34
N SER A 140 7.44 -0.13 -6.55
CA SER A 140 7.54 0.75 -7.73
C SER A 140 6.81 2.09 -7.55
N ARG A 141 5.85 2.16 -6.63
CA ARG A 141 5.16 3.39 -6.23
C ARG A 141 5.10 3.49 -4.71
N GLN A 142 5.16 4.71 -4.20
CA GLN A 142 4.93 4.99 -2.80
C GLN A 142 3.44 5.05 -2.51
N TYR A 143 3.02 4.42 -1.42
CA TYR A 143 1.65 4.48 -0.93
C TYR A 143 1.63 5.02 0.50
N VAL A 144 0.63 5.84 0.80
CA VAL A 144 0.22 6.13 2.16
C VAL A 144 -0.92 5.18 2.50
N LYS A 145 -0.66 4.28 3.44
CA LYS A 145 -1.61 3.26 3.85
C LYS A 145 -2.37 3.72 5.09
N LEU A 146 -3.68 3.80 4.98
CA LEU A 146 -4.60 4.12 6.07
C LEU A 146 -5.22 2.82 6.59
N VAL A 147 -5.03 2.51 7.86
CA VAL A 147 -5.62 1.31 8.46
C VAL A 147 -6.74 1.70 9.41
N PHE A 148 -7.95 1.23 9.12
CA PHE A 148 -9.14 1.50 9.90
C PHE A 148 -9.56 0.29 10.72
N GLU A 149 -9.87 0.49 11.99
CA GLU A 149 -10.62 -0.48 12.79
C GLU A 149 -12.06 -0.50 12.30
N CYS A 150 -12.49 -1.69 11.86
CA CYS A 150 -13.83 -1.91 11.34
C CYS A 150 -14.53 -3.04 12.11
N GLU A 151 -15.84 -2.91 12.25
CA GLU A 151 -16.71 -3.91 12.86
C GLU A 151 -17.67 -4.46 11.82
N LEU A 152 -17.73 -5.79 11.73
CA LEU A 152 -18.71 -6.47 10.87
C LEU A 152 -20.10 -6.42 11.51
N LEU A 153 -21.10 -6.00 10.73
CA LEU A 153 -22.48 -5.87 11.18
C LEU A 153 -23.36 -7.03 10.67
N ASP A 154 -23.24 -7.35 9.38
CA ASP A 154 -24.08 -8.36 8.71
C ASP A 154 -23.36 -8.92 7.48
N GLY A 155 -23.89 -9.99 6.88
CA GLY A 155 -23.35 -10.62 5.69
C GLY A 155 -22.60 -11.92 5.95
N ASN A 156 -22.10 -12.49 4.89
CA ASN A 156 -21.28 -13.71 4.92
C ASN A 156 -20.30 -13.68 3.76
N PHE A 157 -19.16 -14.32 3.96
CA PHE A 157 -18.17 -14.47 2.89
C PHE A 157 -18.65 -15.51 1.86
N GLU A 158 -18.58 -15.12 0.60
CA GLU A 158 -18.62 -16.03 -0.54
C GLU A 158 -17.41 -15.75 -1.44
N LYS A 159 -16.78 -16.83 -1.89
CA LYS A 159 -15.68 -16.74 -2.82
C LYS A 159 -16.07 -15.96 -4.08
N ASN A 160 -15.23 -14.99 -4.47
CA ASN A 160 -15.51 -14.10 -5.60
C ASN A 160 -14.34 -14.05 -6.60
N GLN A 161 -14.36 -13.12 -7.54
CA GLN A 161 -13.32 -13.03 -8.58
C GLN A 161 -11.96 -12.58 -8.05
N GLU A 162 -11.93 -11.86 -6.94
CA GLU A 162 -10.72 -11.29 -6.35
C GLU A 162 -10.21 -12.11 -5.18
N ILE A 163 -11.10 -12.58 -4.32
CA ILE A 163 -10.77 -13.27 -3.06
C ILE A 163 -11.15 -14.74 -3.15
N SER A 164 -10.14 -15.59 -2.94
CA SER A 164 -10.28 -17.05 -2.92
C SER A 164 -10.67 -17.58 -1.55
N ASP A 165 -10.29 -16.89 -0.48
CA ASP A 165 -10.50 -17.37 0.89
C ASP A 165 -10.51 -16.21 1.89
N LEU A 166 -11.27 -16.36 3.00
CA LEU A 166 -11.31 -15.46 4.13
C LEU A 166 -11.27 -16.30 5.40
N ALA A 167 -10.40 -15.92 6.34
CA ALA A 167 -10.31 -16.62 7.61
C ALA A 167 -9.94 -15.67 8.77
N PHE A 168 -10.26 -16.12 9.99
CA PHE A 168 -9.95 -15.40 11.22
C PHE A 168 -8.84 -16.13 11.96
N PHE A 169 -7.73 -15.45 12.23
CA PHE A 169 -6.52 -16.02 12.80
C PHE A 169 -6.25 -15.51 14.21
N GLU A 170 -5.87 -16.41 15.10
CA GLU A 170 -5.31 -16.05 16.40
C GLU A 170 -3.99 -15.28 16.19
N ARG A 171 -3.68 -14.36 17.09
CA ARG A 171 -2.50 -13.49 16.99
C ARG A 171 -1.19 -14.26 16.80
N GLU A 172 -1.07 -15.41 17.47
CA GLU A 172 0.12 -16.26 17.46
C GLU A 172 0.15 -17.23 16.26
N LYS A 173 -0.91 -17.23 15.44
CA LYS A 173 -1.08 -18.17 14.32
C LYS A 173 -1.34 -17.44 13.00
N ILE A 174 -0.79 -16.24 12.86
CA ILE A 174 -0.88 -15.48 11.60
C ILE A 174 -0.14 -16.26 10.50
N PRO A 175 -0.80 -16.50 9.36
CA PRO A 175 -0.18 -17.21 8.23
C PRO A 175 0.83 -16.34 7.50
N ALA A 176 1.49 -16.88 6.47
CA ALA A 176 2.38 -16.11 5.60
C ALA A 176 1.65 -14.92 4.98
N LEU A 177 2.21 -13.72 5.18
CA LEU A 177 1.62 -12.47 4.74
C LEU A 177 2.12 -12.05 3.36
N SER A 178 1.26 -11.38 2.60
CA SER A 178 1.62 -10.62 1.42
C SER A 178 2.39 -9.37 1.83
N THR A 179 3.71 -9.43 1.85
CA THR A 179 4.57 -8.35 2.35
C THR A 179 4.43 -7.04 1.57
N LYS A 180 3.99 -7.10 0.30
CA LYS A 180 3.64 -5.92 -0.49
C LYS A 180 2.40 -5.21 0.06
N ARG A 181 1.48 -5.95 0.69
CA ARG A 181 0.24 -5.41 1.25
C ARG A 181 0.38 -5.05 2.73
N ASN A 182 0.92 -5.95 3.53
CA ASN A 182 1.18 -5.70 4.95
C ASN A 182 2.29 -6.61 5.49
N THR A 183 3.07 -6.11 6.43
CA THR A 183 4.18 -6.82 7.07
C THR A 183 3.81 -7.23 8.50
N GLU A 184 4.53 -8.21 9.07
CA GLU A 184 4.38 -8.59 10.48
C GLU A 184 4.65 -7.40 11.42
N GLU A 185 5.63 -6.55 11.08
CA GLU A 185 5.94 -5.34 11.86
C GLU A 185 4.74 -4.40 11.91
N GLN A 186 4.08 -4.16 10.78
CA GLN A 186 2.85 -3.35 10.73
C GLN A 186 1.73 -3.98 11.56
N LEU A 187 1.53 -5.30 11.50
CA LEU A 187 0.53 -5.97 12.31
C LEU A 187 0.83 -5.83 13.81
N ASN A 188 2.09 -5.90 14.22
CA ASN A 188 2.48 -5.71 15.62
C ASN A 188 2.15 -4.31 16.11
N PHE A 189 2.42 -3.24 15.33
CA PHE A 189 2.01 -1.89 15.67
C PHE A 189 0.48 -1.77 15.78
N LEU A 190 -0.26 -2.38 14.84
CA LEU A 190 -1.72 -2.36 14.85
C LEU A 190 -2.29 -3.07 16.09
N TRP A 191 -1.72 -4.19 16.52
CA TRP A 191 -2.10 -4.84 17.77
C TRP A 191 -1.85 -3.94 18.99
N GLU A 192 -0.72 -3.22 19.05
CA GLU A 192 -0.44 -2.30 20.15
C GLU A 192 -1.47 -1.17 20.24
N VAL A 193 -1.86 -0.59 19.08
CA VAL A 193 -2.89 0.44 19.00
C VAL A 193 -4.26 -0.12 19.33
N TYR A 194 -4.61 -1.29 18.81
CA TYR A 194 -5.88 -1.96 19.07
C TYR A 194 -6.06 -2.30 20.57
N ASP A 195 -5.01 -2.81 21.21
CA ASP A 195 -4.98 -3.15 22.65
C ASP A 195 -4.95 -1.90 23.55
N GLY A 196 -4.88 -0.68 23.01
CA GLY A 196 -4.80 0.56 23.78
C GLY A 196 -3.43 0.79 24.46
N LYS A 197 -2.38 0.06 24.03
CA LYS A 197 -1.00 0.23 24.52
C LYS A 197 -0.28 1.38 23.85
N ARG A 198 -0.82 1.85 22.75
CA ARG A 198 -0.32 2.95 21.94
C ARG A 198 -1.50 3.73 21.37
N ASP A 199 -1.33 5.04 21.22
CA ASP A 199 -2.23 5.87 20.42
C ASP A 199 -2.12 5.55 18.93
N LEU A 200 -2.89 6.28 18.09
CA LEU A 200 -2.79 6.19 16.63
C LEU A 200 -1.31 6.16 16.19
N TYR A 201 -0.94 5.18 15.40
CA TYR A 201 0.42 5.09 14.87
C TYR A 201 0.55 5.90 13.57
N CYS A 202 1.59 6.71 13.47
CA CYS A 202 1.95 7.42 12.24
C CYS A 202 3.47 7.35 12.05
N ASP A 203 3.92 6.97 10.84
CA ASP A 203 5.33 6.95 10.46
C ASP A 203 5.97 8.34 10.46
#